data_4b5a2ce1f6a2d8b2e07c00ba99d27957
#
_entry.id   4b5a2ce1f6a2d8b2e07c00ba99d27957
#
_cell.length_a   1.000
_cell.length_b   1.000
_cell.length_c   1.000
_cell.angle_alpha   90.00
_cell.angle_beta   90.00
_cell.angle_gamma   90.00
#
_symmetry.space_group_name_H-M   'P 1'
#
loop_
_entity.id
_entity.type
_entity.pdbx_description
1 polymer ?
#
loop_
_entity_poly.entity_id
_entity_poly.type
_entity_poly.pdbx_seq_one_letter_code
_entity_poly.pdbx_strand_id
1 'polypeptide(L)'
;ITNREGIIGKPVQPDFQRHTVRLNSDHIILKNDEFNIIKFGENISYGYNNRSGIGIGNIYWNDVHNMLVGNPLLPVYNENGDFYDKASKIADKWNFDAMTANPLAEMVLRRGRNMAKSHSLFANGYLEIQPIKDLIFKSSFGYRMNASTYRQYTDVYDLSNTVSNAYDDINQNQSVGYSWVLENTLSYHFEPFTGHQFDAVIGQSMEKSGLGEDLNVTTSNSSFPGQWDNAWINNGQGYEGFIPTVNGSHWPLGAISSVFGRLNYNYNETYMATFTMRADG
;
A
#
# COMPACT_ATOMS: atom_id res chain seq x y z
N ILE A 1 8.21 11.46 -10.43
CA ILE A 1 6.76 11.54 -10.69
C ILE A 1 6.43 10.48 -11.71
N THR A 2 5.41 9.70 -11.43
CA THR A 2 4.88 8.70 -12.37
C THR A 2 3.38 8.95 -12.53
N ASN A 3 2.91 9.03 -13.75
CA ASN A 3 1.50 9.10 -14.12
C ASN A 3 1.20 7.97 -15.10
N ARG A 4 0.12 7.21 -14.88
CA ARG A 4 -0.31 6.13 -15.76
C ARG A 4 -1.82 6.14 -15.89
N GLU A 5 -2.27 6.14 -17.13
CA GLU A 5 -3.66 6.01 -17.51
C GLU A 5 -3.90 4.58 -18.00
N GLY A 6 -5.05 4.02 -17.65
CA GLY A 6 -5.45 2.70 -18.13
C GLY A 6 -5.91 2.73 -19.60
N ILE A 7 -5.97 1.55 -20.22
CA ILE A 7 -6.47 1.37 -21.59
C ILE A 7 -7.98 1.54 -21.71
N ILE A 8 -8.72 1.40 -20.61
CA ILE A 8 -10.17 1.64 -20.57
C ILE A 8 -10.37 3.16 -20.47
N GLY A 9 -11.15 3.70 -21.40
CA GLY A 9 -11.41 5.13 -21.50
C GLY A 9 -12.36 5.68 -20.43
N LYS A 10 -12.60 7.00 -20.51
CA LYS A 10 -13.58 7.68 -19.65
C LYS A 10 -14.99 7.10 -19.85
N PRO A 11 -15.85 7.09 -18.83
CA PRO A 11 -15.65 7.75 -17.51
C PRO A 11 -14.98 6.89 -16.44
N VAL A 12 -14.63 5.65 -16.71
CA VAL A 12 -14.12 4.68 -15.72
C VAL A 12 -12.61 4.43 -15.83
N GLN A 13 -11.94 5.26 -16.59
CA GLN A 13 -10.50 5.17 -16.85
C GLN A 13 -9.70 5.02 -15.55
N PRO A 14 -8.91 3.95 -15.40
CA PRO A 14 -7.98 3.83 -14.28
C PRO A 14 -6.88 4.90 -14.37
N ASP A 15 -6.69 5.64 -13.31
CA ASP A 15 -5.62 6.64 -13.17
C ASP A 15 -4.74 6.32 -11.97
N PHE A 16 -3.44 6.48 -12.15
CA PHE A 16 -2.44 6.30 -11.10
C PHE A 16 -1.37 7.39 -11.17
N GLN A 17 -1.21 8.09 -10.07
CA GLN A 17 -0.17 9.12 -9.90
C GLN A 17 0.71 8.77 -8.70
N ARG A 18 2.02 8.92 -8.88
CA ARG A 18 3.00 8.71 -7.81
C ARG A 18 4.04 9.83 -7.79
N HIS A 19 4.24 10.37 -6.62
CA HIS A 19 5.31 11.32 -6.31
C HIS A 19 6.25 10.68 -5.29
N THR A 20 7.55 10.70 -5.56
CA THR A 20 8.55 10.16 -4.63
C THR A 20 9.67 11.18 -4.46
N VAL A 21 10.02 11.43 -3.20
CA VAL A 21 11.17 12.24 -2.82
C VAL A 21 12.12 11.35 -2.02
N ARG A 22 13.41 11.44 -2.31
CA ARG A 22 14.46 10.72 -1.59
C ARG A 22 15.58 11.68 -1.22
N LEU A 23 16.05 11.55 0.01
CA LEU A 23 17.20 12.24 0.55
C LEU A 23 18.14 11.20 1.15
N ASN A 24 19.40 11.24 0.71
CA ASN A 24 20.46 10.43 1.30
C ASN A 24 21.63 11.37 1.56
N SER A 25 22.19 11.33 2.75
CA SER A 25 23.39 12.08 3.07
C SER A 25 24.24 11.35 4.09
N ASP A 26 25.55 11.59 4.01
CA ASP A 26 26.58 11.12 4.92
C ASP A 26 27.41 12.31 5.37
N HIS A 27 27.61 12.44 6.68
CA HIS A 27 28.34 13.54 7.30
C HIS A 27 29.48 12.99 8.15
N ILE A 28 30.70 13.42 7.86
CA ILE A 28 31.84 13.17 8.72
C ILE A 28 31.90 14.29 9.75
N ILE A 29 31.59 13.96 11.00
CA ILE A 29 31.55 14.93 12.11
C ILE A 29 32.95 15.13 12.69
N LEU A 30 33.69 14.04 12.85
CA LEU A 30 35.02 14.07 13.37
C LEU A 30 35.91 13.07 12.62
N LYS A 31 37.13 13.48 12.23
CA LYS A 31 38.12 12.63 11.62
C LYS A 31 39.51 12.97 12.15
N ASN A 32 40.45 12.02 12.04
CA ASN A 32 41.88 12.24 12.13
C ASN A 32 42.53 12.05 10.75
N ASP A 33 43.84 11.98 10.69
CA ASP A 33 44.59 11.81 9.44
C ASP A 33 44.44 10.41 8.80
N GLU A 34 43.99 9.41 9.57
CA GLU A 34 43.93 8.01 9.14
C GLU A 34 42.51 7.52 8.88
N PHE A 35 41.52 7.95 9.70
CA PHE A 35 40.13 7.45 9.60
C PHE A 35 39.09 8.44 10.12
N ASN A 36 37.82 8.14 9.82
CA ASN A 36 36.67 8.88 10.32
C ASN A 36 36.32 8.38 11.72
N ILE A 37 36.40 9.24 12.73
CA ILE A 37 36.11 8.90 14.12
C ILE A 37 34.60 8.88 14.37
N ILE A 38 33.87 9.89 13.87
CA ILE A 38 32.43 9.98 14.02
C ILE A 38 31.81 10.30 12.66
N LYS A 39 30.89 9.46 12.23
CA LYS A 39 30.10 9.62 11.00
C LYS A 39 28.62 9.46 11.33
N PHE A 40 27.79 10.32 10.74
CA PHE A 40 26.34 10.26 10.78
C PHE A 40 25.82 10.17 9.35
N GLY A 41 24.77 9.39 9.13
CA GLY A 41 24.10 9.35 7.84
C GLY A 41 22.60 9.16 7.98
N GLU A 42 21.87 9.66 7.00
CA GLU A 42 20.44 9.50 6.90
C GLU A 42 20.00 9.11 5.49
N ASN A 43 18.92 8.34 5.44
CA ASN A 43 18.25 7.93 4.23
C ASN A 43 16.74 8.06 4.45
N ILE A 44 16.13 9.03 3.77
CA ILE A 44 14.71 9.34 3.88
C ILE A 44 14.07 9.16 2.51
N SER A 45 12.98 8.41 2.46
CA SER A 45 12.16 8.23 1.25
C SER A 45 10.70 8.46 1.60
N TYR A 46 10.10 9.42 0.93
CA TYR A 46 8.67 9.71 1.04
C TYR A 46 8.00 9.46 -0.30
N GLY A 47 6.88 8.73 -0.28
CA GLY A 47 6.04 8.46 -1.44
C GLY A 47 4.59 8.87 -1.19
N TYR A 48 4.00 9.56 -2.15
CA TYR A 48 2.57 9.81 -2.21
C TYR A 48 2.01 9.15 -3.46
N ASN A 49 0.93 8.38 -3.32
CA ASN A 49 0.20 7.79 -4.43
C ASN A 49 -1.26 8.24 -4.40
N ASN A 50 -1.80 8.47 -5.59
CA ASN A 50 -3.23 8.67 -5.82
C ASN A 50 -3.68 7.72 -6.92
N ARG A 51 -4.78 7.02 -6.70
CA ARG A 51 -5.35 6.06 -7.64
C ARG A 51 -6.86 6.20 -7.67
N SER A 52 -7.44 6.16 -8.87
CA SER A 52 -8.89 6.17 -9.09
C SER A 52 -9.28 5.26 -10.26
N GLY A 53 -10.57 5.10 -10.49
CA GLY A 53 -11.14 4.30 -11.56
C GLY A 53 -11.24 2.81 -11.22
N ILE A 54 -11.65 2.01 -12.21
CA ILE A 54 -11.85 0.58 -12.02
C ILE A 54 -10.54 -0.17 -11.83
N GLY A 55 -10.55 -1.16 -10.94
CA GLY A 55 -9.43 -2.09 -10.75
C GLY A 55 -9.50 -3.28 -11.71
N ILE A 56 -8.41 -4.05 -11.77
CA ILE A 56 -8.36 -5.27 -12.62
C ILE A 56 -9.36 -6.34 -12.12
N GLY A 57 -9.65 -6.37 -10.80
CA GLY A 57 -10.46 -7.44 -10.21
C GLY A 57 -9.71 -8.78 -10.16
N ASN A 58 -10.43 -9.88 -10.00
CA ASN A 58 -9.86 -11.21 -10.12
C ASN A 58 -9.94 -11.71 -11.57
N ILE A 59 -9.26 -12.84 -11.88
CA ILE A 59 -9.17 -13.34 -13.27
C ILE A 59 -10.51 -13.84 -13.83
N TYR A 60 -11.47 -14.20 -12.99
CA TYR A 60 -12.76 -14.76 -13.40
C TYR A 60 -13.90 -13.73 -13.38
N TRP A 61 -13.84 -12.77 -12.45
CA TRP A 61 -14.89 -11.79 -12.19
C TRP A 61 -14.31 -10.39 -12.24
N ASN A 62 -14.06 -9.91 -13.45
CA ASN A 62 -13.56 -8.56 -13.68
C ASN A 62 -14.30 -7.88 -14.81
N ASP A 63 -14.23 -6.56 -14.85
CA ASP A 63 -15.00 -5.73 -15.76
C ASP A 63 -14.62 -5.99 -17.24
N VAL A 64 -13.36 -6.28 -17.52
CA VAL A 64 -12.89 -6.63 -18.88
C VAL A 64 -13.48 -7.96 -19.32
N HIS A 65 -13.47 -8.96 -18.43
CA HIS A 65 -14.12 -10.24 -18.70
C HIS A 65 -15.61 -10.05 -18.98
N ASN A 66 -16.32 -9.27 -18.16
CA ASN A 66 -17.75 -9.02 -18.34
C ASN A 66 -18.07 -8.34 -19.68
N MET A 67 -17.17 -7.44 -20.15
CA MET A 67 -17.30 -6.84 -21.48
C MET A 67 -17.09 -7.86 -22.60
N LEU A 68 -16.12 -8.76 -22.47
CA LEU A 68 -15.78 -9.73 -23.51
C LEU A 68 -16.81 -10.85 -23.64
N VAL A 69 -17.45 -11.24 -22.55
CA VAL A 69 -18.49 -12.29 -22.55
C VAL A 69 -19.91 -11.72 -22.62
N GLY A 70 -20.04 -10.40 -22.60
CA GLY A 70 -21.33 -9.71 -22.70
C GLY A 70 -22.05 -10.02 -24.01
N ASN A 71 -23.39 -9.99 -23.99
CA ASN A 71 -24.19 -10.18 -25.19
C ASN A 71 -23.96 -8.99 -26.15
N PRO A 72 -23.43 -9.21 -27.37
CA PRO A 72 -23.15 -8.13 -28.32
C PRO A 72 -24.41 -7.41 -28.86
N LEU A 73 -25.58 -7.98 -28.66
CA LEU A 73 -26.87 -7.37 -29.03
C LEU A 73 -27.43 -6.45 -27.95
N LEU A 74 -26.84 -6.46 -26.74
CA LEU A 74 -27.30 -5.60 -25.63
C LEU A 74 -26.86 -4.15 -25.90
N PRO A 75 -27.81 -3.20 -26.08
CA PRO A 75 -27.46 -1.80 -26.27
C PRO A 75 -26.72 -1.23 -25.04
N VAL A 76 -25.85 -0.26 -25.24
CA VAL A 76 -25.19 0.47 -24.14
C VAL A 76 -26.13 1.53 -23.57
N TYR A 77 -26.86 2.21 -24.44
CA TYR A 77 -27.79 3.29 -24.09
C TYR A 77 -29.18 3.03 -24.64
N ASN A 78 -30.20 3.51 -23.95
CA ASN A 78 -31.57 3.55 -24.44
C ASN A 78 -31.80 4.79 -25.36
N GLU A 79 -33.02 4.94 -25.89
CA GLU A 79 -33.37 6.05 -26.79
C GLU A 79 -33.26 7.42 -26.11
N ASN A 80 -33.35 7.50 -24.80
CA ASN A 80 -33.20 8.73 -24.03
C ASN A 80 -31.71 9.09 -23.74
N GLY A 81 -30.76 8.21 -24.07
CA GLY A 81 -29.35 8.38 -23.78
C GLY A 81 -28.94 7.91 -22.37
N ASP A 82 -29.84 7.31 -21.59
CA ASP A 82 -29.54 6.67 -20.32
C ASP A 82 -28.95 5.28 -20.56
N PHE A 83 -28.28 4.72 -19.56
CA PHE A 83 -27.80 3.35 -19.65
C PHE A 83 -28.96 2.37 -19.88
N TYR A 84 -28.76 1.45 -20.82
CA TYR A 84 -29.73 0.39 -21.09
C TYR A 84 -29.81 -0.53 -19.88
N ASP A 85 -30.95 -0.52 -19.23
CA ASP A 85 -31.22 -1.13 -17.94
C ASP A 85 -32.32 -2.20 -18.00
N LYS A 86 -32.76 -2.69 -16.87
CA LYS A 86 -33.87 -3.66 -16.77
C LYS A 86 -35.22 -3.08 -17.27
N ALA A 87 -35.50 -1.81 -17.00
CA ALA A 87 -36.73 -1.18 -17.46
C ALA A 87 -36.74 -1.05 -18.99
N SER A 88 -35.62 -0.69 -19.61
CA SER A 88 -35.40 -0.66 -21.05
C SER A 88 -35.64 -2.04 -21.70
N LYS A 89 -35.10 -3.11 -21.09
CA LYS A 89 -35.33 -4.48 -21.55
C LYS A 89 -36.80 -4.89 -21.54
N ILE A 90 -37.54 -4.50 -20.49
CA ILE A 90 -38.98 -4.79 -20.37
C ILE A 90 -39.76 -4.03 -21.44
N ALA A 91 -39.44 -2.74 -21.66
CA ALA A 91 -40.07 -1.92 -22.68
C ALA A 91 -39.87 -2.48 -24.09
N ASP A 92 -38.64 -2.91 -24.41
CA ASP A 92 -38.26 -3.49 -25.71
C ASP A 92 -38.66 -4.97 -25.86
N LYS A 93 -39.32 -5.56 -24.86
CA LYS A 93 -39.66 -7.00 -24.82
C LYS A 93 -38.45 -7.91 -25.02
N TRP A 94 -37.35 -7.55 -24.40
CA TRP A 94 -36.11 -8.31 -24.47
C TRP A 94 -36.21 -9.64 -23.73
N ASN A 95 -36.23 -10.73 -24.48
CA ASN A 95 -36.49 -12.07 -23.95
C ASN A 95 -35.25 -12.98 -23.91
N PHE A 96 -34.10 -12.51 -24.40
CA PHE A 96 -32.91 -13.39 -24.57
C PHE A 96 -32.25 -13.70 -23.23
N ASP A 97 -32.03 -12.69 -22.38
CA ASP A 97 -31.33 -12.85 -21.12
C ASP A 97 -31.71 -11.74 -20.13
N ALA A 98 -32.56 -12.08 -19.18
CA ALA A 98 -32.98 -11.16 -18.11
C ALA A 98 -31.88 -10.97 -17.04
N MET A 99 -30.82 -11.81 -17.04
CA MET A 99 -29.77 -11.79 -16.03
C MET A 99 -28.56 -10.95 -16.45
N THR A 100 -28.35 -10.77 -17.77
CA THR A 100 -27.22 -9.99 -18.28
C THR A 100 -27.37 -8.52 -17.97
N ALA A 101 -26.41 -7.93 -17.28
CA ALA A 101 -26.31 -6.50 -17.05
C ALA A 101 -25.49 -5.82 -18.16
N ASN A 102 -25.74 -4.52 -18.37
CA ASN A 102 -24.92 -3.67 -19.20
C ASN A 102 -23.54 -3.47 -18.56
N PRO A 103 -22.44 -3.98 -19.16
CA PRO A 103 -21.12 -3.95 -18.52
C PRO A 103 -20.60 -2.54 -18.29
N LEU A 104 -20.88 -1.60 -19.19
CA LEU A 104 -20.44 -0.21 -19.00
C LEU A 104 -21.23 0.47 -17.87
N ALA A 105 -22.53 0.24 -17.78
CA ALA A 105 -23.34 0.75 -16.69
C ALA A 105 -22.87 0.19 -15.33
N GLU A 106 -22.57 -1.10 -15.28
CA GLU A 106 -22.04 -1.72 -14.06
C GLU A 106 -20.71 -1.08 -13.65
N MET A 107 -19.78 -0.87 -14.59
CA MET A 107 -18.52 -0.21 -14.30
C MET A 107 -18.70 1.20 -13.76
N VAL A 108 -19.55 2.00 -14.39
CA VAL A 108 -19.77 3.41 -14.01
C VAL A 108 -20.47 3.54 -12.67
N LEU A 109 -21.62 2.85 -12.52
CA LEU A 109 -22.50 3.04 -11.38
C LEU A 109 -22.04 2.31 -10.13
N ARG A 110 -21.40 1.16 -10.29
CA ARG A 110 -20.95 0.32 -9.18
C ARG A 110 -19.53 0.58 -8.73
N ARG A 111 -18.59 0.81 -9.65
CA ARG A 111 -17.13 0.77 -9.35
C ARG A 111 -16.36 2.00 -9.78
N GLY A 112 -16.85 2.79 -10.72
CA GLY A 112 -16.08 3.87 -11.36
C GLY A 112 -15.79 5.06 -10.45
N ARG A 113 -16.59 5.25 -9.38
CA ARG A 113 -16.46 6.40 -8.47
C ARG A 113 -15.72 5.99 -7.21
N ASN A 114 -14.40 5.98 -7.28
CA ASN A 114 -13.53 5.67 -6.15
C ASN A 114 -12.24 6.47 -6.20
N MET A 115 -11.59 6.60 -5.05
CA MET A 115 -10.28 7.22 -4.90
C MET A 115 -9.54 6.59 -3.74
N ALA A 116 -8.31 6.18 -4.00
CA ALA A 116 -7.37 5.70 -2.99
C ALA A 116 -6.16 6.63 -2.94
N LYS A 117 -5.81 7.11 -1.76
CA LYS A 117 -4.59 7.89 -1.52
C LYS A 117 -3.73 7.15 -0.52
N SER A 118 -2.43 7.17 -0.72
CA SER A 118 -1.50 6.58 0.24
C SER A 118 -0.23 7.40 0.39
N HIS A 119 0.26 7.43 1.61
CA HIS A 119 1.50 8.05 2.02
C HIS A 119 2.41 6.96 2.57
N SER A 120 3.65 6.90 2.12
CA SER A 120 4.66 6.01 2.64
C SER A 120 5.89 6.81 3.03
N LEU A 121 6.34 6.65 4.27
CA LEU A 121 7.58 7.22 4.76
C LEU A 121 8.49 6.07 5.18
N PHE A 122 9.70 6.10 4.68
CA PHE A 122 10.82 5.32 5.18
C PHE A 122 11.93 6.29 5.59
N ALA A 123 12.37 6.21 6.84
CA ALA A 123 13.46 7.00 7.36
C ALA A 123 14.43 6.06 8.08
N ASN A 124 15.71 6.16 7.74
CA ASN A 124 16.79 5.48 8.44
C ASN A 124 17.87 6.49 8.77
N GLY A 125 18.32 6.50 10.03
CA GLY A 125 19.48 7.26 10.47
C GLY A 125 20.49 6.34 11.13
N TYR A 126 21.77 6.60 10.97
CA TYR A 126 22.81 5.85 11.64
C TYR A 126 23.92 6.75 12.17
N LEU A 127 24.54 6.31 13.24
CA LEU A 127 25.73 6.87 13.83
C LEU A 127 26.82 5.80 13.84
N GLU A 128 27.98 6.11 13.27
CA GLU A 128 29.19 5.29 13.36
C GLU A 128 30.22 6.00 14.24
N ILE A 129 30.81 5.27 15.17
CA ILE A 129 31.90 5.72 16.05
C ILE A 129 33.05 4.74 15.91
N GLN A 130 34.20 5.24 15.50
CA GLN A 130 35.44 4.47 15.34
C GLN A 130 36.51 5.04 16.32
N PRO A 131 36.56 4.52 17.57
CA PRO A 131 37.48 5.05 18.58
C PRO A 131 38.96 4.71 18.33
N ILE A 132 39.18 3.58 17.68
CA ILE A 132 40.52 3.14 17.17
C ILE A 132 40.36 2.59 15.76
N LYS A 133 41.44 2.52 15.01
CA LYS A 133 41.44 2.01 13.65
C LYS A 133 40.75 0.64 13.59
N ASP A 134 39.86 0.46 12.61
CA ASP A 134 39.15 -0.77 12.27
C ASP A 134 38.18 -1.34 13.35
N LEU A 135 38.02 -0.64 14.50
CA LEU A 135 36.98 -0.94 15.48
C LEU A 135 35.80 0.05 15.33
N ILE A 136 34.67 -0.43 14.78
CA ILE A 136 33.55 0.43 14.44
C ILE A 136 32.30 -0.01 15.25
N PHE A 137 31.78 0.90 16.05
CA PHE A 137 30.45 0.81 16.61
C PHE A 137 29.47 1.56 15.71
N LYS A 138 28.41 0.87 15.27
CA LYS A 138 27.33 1.46 14.48
C LYS A 138 26.01 1.25 15.16
N SER A 139 25.26 2.33 15.35
CA SER A 139 23.87 2.32 15.79
C SER A 139 23.01 2.85 14.65
N SER A 140 22.00 2.10 14.23
CA SER A 140 21.05 2.52 13.19
C SER A 140 19.62 2.41 13.67
N PHE A 141 18.80 3.40 13.34
CA PHE A 141 17.38 3.43 13.62
C PHE A 141 16.60 3.58 12.32
N GLY A 142 15.77 2.58 12.01
CA GLY A 142 14.88 2.57 10.86
C GLY A 142 13.43 2.76 11.29
N TYR A 143 12.71 3.63 10.60
CA TYR A 143 11.29 3.89 10.80
C TYR A 143 10.53 3.78 9.50
N ARG A 144 9.39 3.10 9.52
CA ARG A 144 8.47 3.01 8.37
C ARG A 144 7.07 3.38 8.82
N MET A 145 6.40 4.21 8.02
CA MET A 145 5.00 4.56 8.17
C MET A 145 4.29 4.40 6.83
N ASN A 146 3.09 3.83 6.87
CA ASN A 146 2.16 3.84 5.76
C ASN A 146 0.82 4.36 6.26
N ALA A 147 0.25 5.33 5.54
CA ALA A 147 -1.09 5.84 5.80
C ALA A 147 -1.87 5.79 4.49
N SER A 148 -3.08 5.28 4.52
CA SER A 148 -3.94 5.21 3.34
C SER A 148 -5.36 5.59 3.65
N THR A 149 -6.02 6.16 2.65
CA THR A 149 -7.45 6.46 2.66
C THR A 149 -8.06 5.92 1.38
N TYR A 150 -9.25 5.38 1.48
CA TYR A 150 -10.06 4.94 0.36
C TYR A 150 -11.47 5.48 0.51
N ARG A 151 -12.04 5.95 -0.59
CA ARG A 151 -13.44 6.37 -0.66
C ARG A 151 -14.05 5.78 -1.93
N GLN A 152 -15.25 5.23 -1.80
CA GLN A 152 -16.04 4.71 -2.91
C GLN A 152 -17.47 5.17 -2.77
N TYR A 153 -18.08 5.48 -3.90
CA TYR A 153 -19.52 5.72 -4.03
C TYR A 153 -20.10 4.75 -5.04
N THR A 154 -21.18 4.10 -4.66
CA THR A 154 -21.96 3.21 -5.51
C THR A 154 -23.32 3.85 -5.75
N ASP A 155 -23.69 4.05 -7.00
CA ASP A 155 -24.98 4.64 -7.37
C ASP A 155 -26.17 3.71 -7.14
N VAL A 156 -27.36 4.23 -7.24
CA VAL A 156 -28.61 3.46 -7.43
C VAL A 156 -28.64 2.94 -8.86
N TYR A 157 -28.96 1.67 -9.05
CA TYR A 157 -29.13 1.07 -10.38
C TYR A 157 -30.01 -0.19 -10.33
N ASP A 158 -30.68 -0.50 -11.44
CA ASP A 158 -31.43 -1.76 -11.67
C ASP A 158 -31.16 -2.26 -13.09
N LEU A 159 -30.00 -2.90 -13.28
CA LEU A 159 -29.49 -3.28 -14.60
C LEU A 159 -30.01 -4.65 -15.07
N SER A 160 -30.30 -5.55 -14.13
CA SER A 160 -30.83 -6.89 -14.44
C SER A 160 -31.53 -7.51 -13.22
N ASN A 161 -32.03 -8.71 -13.36
CA ASN A 161 -32.65 -9.43 -12.23
C ASN A 161 -31.66 -9.81 -11.10
N THR A 162 -30.34 -9.74 -11.37
CA THR A 162 -29.29 -10.09 -10.42
C THR A 162 -28.33 -8.94 -10.10
N VAL A 163 -28.40 -7.85 -10.85
CA VAL A 163 -27.51 -6.68 -10.71
C VAL A 163 -28.35 -5.43 -10.48
N SER A 164 -28.61 -5.15 -9.22
CA SER A 164 -29.39 -3.98 -8.77
C SER A 164 -28.84 -3.45 -7.46
N ASN A 165 -29.06 -2.16 -7.20
CA ASN A 165 -28.79 -1.47 -5.95
C ASN A 165 -29.89 -0.44 -5.70
N ALA A 166 -30.72 -0.65 -4.69
CA ALA A 166 -31.88 0.18 -4.43
C ALA A 166 -31.55 1.51 -3.75
N TYR A 167 -30.45 1.58 -3.04
CA TYR A 167 -29.95 2.77 -2.35
C TYR A 167 -28.48 2.94 -2.67
N ASP A 168 -28.03 4.17 -2.83
CA ASP A 168 -26.62 4.45 -3.00
C ASP A 168 -25.81 4.16 -1.73
N ASP A 169 -24.54 3.80 -1.90
CA ASP A 169 -23.66 3.46 -0.81
C ASP A 169 -22.40 4.33 -0.84
N ILE A 170 -21.96 4.73 0.35
CA ILE A 170 -20.70 5.43 0.58
C ILE A 170 -19.83 4.56 1.49
N ASN A 171 -18.63 4.22 1.01
CA ASN A 171 -17.63 3.51 1.80
C ASN A 171 -16.39 4.39 1.97
N GLN A 172 -15.91 4.51 3.21
CA GLN A 172 -14.64 5.17 3.53
C GLN A 172 -13.80 4.27 4.42
N ASN A 173 -12.53 4.07 4.00
CA ASN A 173 -11.54 3.33 4.76
C ASN A 173 -10.38 4.23 5.09
N GLN A 174 -9.83 4.09 6.29
CA GLN A 174 -8.57 4.68 6.72
C GLN A 174 -7.71 3.60 7.34
N SER A 175 -6.42 3.64 7.05
CA SER A 175 -5.43 2.74 7.62
C SER A 175 -4.16 3.52 7.89
N VAL A 176 -3.64 3.41 9.10
CA VAL A 176 -2.35 3.99 9.49
C VAL A 176 -1.54 2.94 10.21
N GLY A 177 -0.35 2.65 9.70
CA GLY A 177 0.53 1.68 10.32
C GLY A 177 1.98 2.11 10.30
N TYR A 178 2.73 1.73 11.32
CA TYR A 178 4.15 2.00 11.41
C TYR A 178 4.92 0.86 12.08
N SER A 179 6.19 0.83 11.80
CA SER A 179 7.16 -0.08 12.40
C SER A 179 8.50 0.62 12.57
N TRP A 180 9.32 0.10 13.46
CA TRP A 180 10.67 0.58 13.63
C TRP A 180 11.63 -0.58 13.92
N VAL A 181 12.90 -0.36 13.59
CA VAL A 181 14.01 -1.26 13.89
C VAL A 181 15.16 -0.45 14.45
N LEU A 182 15.74 -0.92 15.54
CA LEU A 182 17.00 -0.42 16.11
C LEU A 182 18.03 -1.52 16.04
N GLU A 183 19.15 -1.24 15.40
CA GLU A 183 20.26 -2.19 15.27
C GLU A 183 21.54 -1.55 15.79
N ASN A 184 22.25 -2.27 16.64
CA ASN A 184 23.56 -1.90 17.15
C ASN A 184 24.55 -2.98 16.77
N THR A 185 25.66 -2.61 16.15
CA THR A 185 26.73 -3.52 15.76
C THR A 185 28.07 -3.00 16.22
N LEU A 186 28.93 -3.91 16.62
CA LEU A 186 30.35 -3.66 16.86
C LEU A 186 31.15 -4.56 15.92
N SER A 187 31.92 -3.97 15.05
CA SER A 187 32.78 -4.68 14.11
C SER A 187 34.24 -4.36 14.36
N TYR A 188 35.10 -5.36 14.18
CA TYR A 188 36.54 -5.23 14.31
C TYR A 188 37.26 -6.05 13.25
N HIS A 189 38.10 -5.37 12.47
CA HIS A 189 39.03 -6.02 11.57
C HIS A 189 40.44 -6.05 12.20
N PHE A 190 41.08 -7.22 12.22
CA PHE A 190 42.43 -7.35 12.81
C PHE A 190 43.25 -8.45 12.13
N GLU A 191 44.55 -8.23 12.07
CA GLU A 191 45.55 -9.17 11.55
C GLU A 191 46.60 -9.44 12.64
N PRO A 192 46.40 -10.48 13.48
CA PRO A 192 47.29 -10.78 14.60
C PRO A 192 48.65 -11.35 14.14
N PHE A 193 48.69 -11.99 12.96
CA PHE A 193 49.87 -12.54 12.33
C PHE A 193 49.80 -12.30 10.84
N THR A 194 50.93 -12.15 10.18
CA THR A 194 51.02 -11.90 8.74
C THR A 194 50.20 -12.94 7.94
N GLY A 195 49.26 -12.46 7.14
CA GLY A 195 48.40 -13.26 6.29
C GLY A 195 47.18 -13.86 6.98
N HIS A 196 47.02 -13.68 8.32
CA HIS A 196 45.87 -14.15 9.08
C HIS A 196 44.90 -13.01 9.39
N GLN A 197 43.91 -12.80 8.53
CA GLN A 197 42.94 -11.72 8.66
C GLN A 197 41.63 -12.22 9.31
N PHE A 198 41.10 -11.43 10.21
CA PHE A 198 39.87 -11.68 10.91
C PHE A 198 38.90 -10.48 10.80
N ASP A 199 37.66 -10.72 10.46
CA ASP A 199 36.55 -9.78 10.57
C ASP A 199 35.52 -10.30 11.55
N ALA A 200 35.42 -9.66 12.69
CA ALA A 200 34.44 -10.01 13.72
C ALA A 200 33.32 -8.97 13.78
N VAL A 201 32.10 -9.42 13.87
CA VAL A 201 30.91 -8.59 14.10
C VAL A 201 30.08 -9.23 15.19
N ILE A 202 29.69 -8.43 16.17
CA ILE A 202 28.61 -8.75 17.11
C ILE A 202 27.53 -7.69 17.02
N GLY A 203 26.28 -8.07 17.17
CA GLY A 203 25.19 -7.14 17.04
C GLY A 203 23.95 -7.54 17.83
N GLN A 204 23.13 -6.53 18.03
CA GLN A 204 21.79 -6.63 18.60
C GLN A 204 20.82 -5.91 17.67
N SER A 205 19.65 -6.50 17.44
CA SER A 205 18.55 -5.89 16.69
C SER A 205 17.28 -5.96 17.53
N MET A 206 16.51 -4.88 17.53
CA MET A 206 15.17 -4.82 18.08
C MET A 206 14.22 -4.30 17.02
N GLU A 207 13.14 -5.02 16.79
CA GLU A 207 12.10 -4.63 15.85
C GLU A 207 10.75 -4.60 16.54
N LYS A 208 9.94 -3.60 16.23
CA LYS A 208 8.52 -3.55 16.59
C LYS A 208 7.69 -3.23 15.36
N SER A 209 6.72 -4.08 15.10
CA SER A 209 5.80 -4.01 13.96
C SER A 209 4.35 -4.10 14.41
N GLY A 210 3.40 -3.91 13.49
CA GLY A 210 1.98 -3.97 13.81
C GLY A 210 1.48 -2.78 14.63
N LEU A 211 2.24 -1.68 14.69
CA LEU A 211 1.79 -0.43 15.31
C LEU A 211 0.88 0.29 14.33
N GLY A 212 -0.43 0.04 14.41
CA GLY A 212 -1.36 0.62 13.45
C GLY A 212 -2.81 0.34 13.79
N GLU A 213 -3.66 1.01 13.03
CA GLU A 213 -5.11 0.90 13.16
C GLU A 213 -5.79 1.02 11.79
N ASP A 214 -6.93 0.37 11.67
CA ASP A 214 -7.81 0.41 10.52
C ASP A 214 -9.19 0.89 10.95
N LEU A 215 -9.81 1.71 10.11
CA LEU A 215 -11.20 2.12 10.22
C LEU A 215 -11.88 1.95 8.86
N ASN A 216 -13.01 1.24 8.86
CA ASN A 216 -13.89 1.08 7.71
C ASN A 216 -15.29 1.52 8.11
N VAL A 217 -15.88 2.42 7.36
CA VAL A 217 -17.26 2.88 7.58
C VAL A 217 -18.01 2.82 6.26
N THR A 218 -19.22 2.25 6.30
CA THR A 218 -20.15 2.25 5.17
C THR A 218 -21.48 2.84 5.63
N THR A 219 -22.01 3.75 4.84
CA THR A 219 -23.36 4.31 4.98
C THR A 219 -24.09 4.26 3.65
N SER A 220 -25.38 4.53 3.66
CA SER A 220 -26.23 4.43 2.49
C SER A 220 -27.24 5.58 2.43
N ASN A 221 -27.93 5.73 1.30
CA ASN A 221 -28.97 6.72 1.08
C ASN A 221 -28.45 8.15 1.30
N SER A 222 -27.58 8.59 0.40
CA SER A 222 -26.95 9.90 0.46
C SER A 222 -27.98 11.04 0.33
N SER A 223 -27.82 12.10 1.11
CA SER A 223 -28.53 13.37 0.92
C SER A 223 -28.26 14.02 -0.45
N PHE A 224 -27.22 13.56 -1.16
CA PHE A 224 -26.75 14.08 -2.45
C PHE A 224 -26.56 12.94 -3.44
N PRO A 225 -27.63 12.26 -3.88
CA PRO A 225 -27.53 11.09 -4.76
C PRO A 225 -26.82 11.46 -6.08
N GLY A 226 -25.93 10.58 -6.55
CA GLY A 226 -25.19 10.76 -7.78
C GLY A 226 -24.03 11.78 -7.72
N GLN A 227 -23.78 12.43 -6.58
CA GLN A 227 -22.77 13.49 -6.47
C GLN A 227 -21.50 13.00 -5.77
N TRP A 228 -20.46 12.70 -6.54
CA TRP A 228 -19.17 12.23 -6.03
C TRP A 228 -18.52 13.18 -5.03
N ASP A 229 -18.60 14.50 -5.25
CA ASP A 229 -17.94 15.47 -4.38
C ASP A 229 -18.58 15.51 -2.98
N ASN A 230 -19.83 15.14 -2.89
CA ASN A 230 -20.64 15.05 -1.66
C ASN A 230 -20.72 13.62 -1.10
N ALA A 231 -20.04 12.64 -1.68
CA ALA A 231 -20.03 11.25 -1.23
C ALA A 231 -19.13 11.06 0.00
N TRP A 232 -19.58 11.59 1.13
CA TRP A 232 -18.93 11.51 2.43
C TRP A 232 -19.83 10.83 3.45
N ILE A 233 -19.26 10.06 4.38
CA ILE A 233 -20.00 9.26 5.38
C ILE A 233 -21.05 10.08 6.13
N ASN A 234 -20.77 11.33 6.48
CA ASN A 234 -21.71 12.20 7.20
C ASN A 234 -22.94 12.61 6.37
N ASN A 235 -22.93 12.39 5.07
CA ASN A 235 -24.05 12.70 4.17
C ASN A 235 -24.99 11.51 3.93
N GLY A 236 -24.67 10.32 4.46
CA GLY A 236 -25.58 9.17 4.41
C GLY A 236 -26.68 9.29 5.47
N GLN A 237 -27.93 9.13 5.03
CA GLN A 237 -29.11 9.21 5.91
C GLN A 237 -29.53 7.84 6.43
N GLY A 238 -29.07 6.77 5.77
CA GLY A 238 -29.63 5.45 5.96
C GLY A 238 -31.07 5.31 5.45
N TYR A 239 -31.67 4.19 5.69
CA TYR A 239 -33.10 3.88 5.41
C TYR A 239 -33.63 2.96 6.49
N GLU A 240 -34.93 2.74 6.55
CA GLU A 240 -35.52 1.88 7.56
C GLU A 240 -34.93 0.48 7.55
N GLY A 241 -34.40 0.04 8.70
CA GLY A 241 -33.69 -1.24 8.86
C GLY A 241 -32.21 -1.22 8.43
N PHE A 242 -31.67 -0.12 7.90
CA PHE A 242 -30.25 0.00 7.60
C PHE A 242 -29.42 0.18 8.86
N ILE A 243 -28.36 -0.60 8.98
CA ILE A 243 -27.36 -0.46 10.05
C ILE A 243 -26.03 -0.08 9.40
N PRO A 244 -25.47 1.11 9.67
CA PRO A 244 -24.16 1.47 9.19
C PRO A 244 -23.11 0.44 9.63
N THR A 245 -22.27 0.03 8.71
CA THR A 245 -21.11 -0.81 9.06
C THR A 245 -20.02 0.08 9.59
N VAL A 246 -19.60 -0.15 10.82
CA VAL A 246 -18.43 0.51 11.43
C VAL A 246 -17.53 -0.57 11.99
N ASN A 247 -16.37 -0.74 11.36
CA ASN A 247 -15.34 -1.67 11.80
C ASN A 247 -14.05 -0.89 12.05
N GLY A 248 -13.45 -1.09 13.21
CA GLY A 248 -12.17 -0.51 13.57
C GLY A 248 -11.38 -1.49 14.43
N SER A 249 -10.10 -1.60 14.17
CA SER A 249 -9.22 -2.46 14.94
C SER A 249 -7.78 -1.94 14.92
N HIS A 250 -7.04 -2.26 15.96
CA HIS A 250 -5.58 -2.16 15.90
C HIS A 250 -4.99 -3.39 15.22
N TRP A 251 -3.81 -3.23 14.66
CA TRP A 251 -3.06 -4.33 14.06
C TRP A 251 -2.46 -5.23 15.14
N PRO A 252 -2.24 -6.53 14.84
CA PRO A 252 -1.55 -7.41 15.76
C PRO A 252 -0.10 -6.94 15.94
N LEU A 253 0.27 -6.69 17.19
CA LEU A 253 1.63 -6.26 17.54
C LEU A 253 2.62 -7.40 17.35
N GLY A 254 3.75 -7.11 16.70
CA GLY A 254 4.92 -7.97 16.62
C GLY A 254 6.14 -7.28 17.25
N ALA A 255 6.91 -8.01 18.02
CA ALA A 255 8.20 -7.56 18.53
C ALA A 255 9.20 -8.70 18.43
N ILE A 256 10.41 -8.40 17.96
CA ILE A 256 11.51 -9.35 17.87
C ILE A 256 12.74 -8.67 18.46
N SER A 257 13.47 -9.39 19.32
CA SER A 257 14.78 -9.00 19.79
C SER A 257 15.78 -10.09 19.40
N SER A 258 16.89 -9.69 18.82
CA SER A 258 17.88 -10.61 18.29
C SER A 258 19.28 -10.23 18.73
N VAL A 259 20.10 -11.23 18.99
CA VAL A 259 21.54 -11.08 19.15
C VAL A 259 22.24 -11.96 18.13
N PHE A 260 23.25 -11.42 17.46
CA PHE A 260 23.96 -12.14 16.43
C PHE A 260 25.45 -11.88 16.47
N GLY A 261 26.22 -12.81 15.90
CA GLY A 261 27.64 -12.68 15.73
C GLY A 261 28.13 -13.37 14.46
N ARG A 262 29.16 -12.82 13.87
CA ARG A 262 29.87 -13.37 12.71
C ARG A 262 31.36 -13.23 12.90
N LEU A 263 32.10 -14.27 12.56
CA LEU A 263 33.56 -14.25 12.46
C LEU A 263 33.94 -14.79 11.10
N ASN A 264 34.62 -13.96 10.32
CA ASN A 264 35.24 -14.36 9.06
C ASN A 264 36.74 -14.50 9.31
N TYR A 265 37.34 -15.54 8.76
CA TYR A 265 38.75 -15.79 8.75
C TYR A 265 39.25 -15.93 7.30
N ASN A 266 40.36 -15.30 7.00
CA ASN A 266 41.04 -15.39 5.70
C ASN A 266 42.55 -15.58 5.92
N TYR A 267 43.11 -16.62 5.29
CA TYR A 267 44.56 -16.84 5.26
C TYR A 267 45.08 -16.74 3.83
N ASN A 268 45.84 -15.64 3.57
CA ASN A 268 46.48 -15.36 2.29
C ASN A 268 45.57 -15.57 1.08
N GLU A 269 44.28 -15.24 1.18
CA GLU A 269 43.27 -15.44 0.14
C GLU A 269 43.12 -16.91 -0.34
N THR A 270 43.75 -17.86 0.38
CA THR A 270 43.79 -19.27 0.02
C THR A 270 42.80 -20.08 0.83
N TYR A 271 42.71 -19.83 2.13
CA TYR A 271 41.74 -20.51 3.01
C TYR A 271 40.84 -19.52 3.68
N MET A 272 39.52 -19.73 3.53
CA MET A 272 38.53 -18.85 4.10
C MET A 272 37.54 -19.67 4.92
N ALA A 273 37.16 -19.16 6.09
CA ALA A 273 36.13 -19.76 6.93
C ALA A 273 35.22 -18.67 7.49
N THR A 274 33.91 -18.97 7.59
CA THR A 274 32.90 -18.09 8.19
C THR A 274 32.13 -18.84 9.24
N PHE A 275 32.02 -18.26 10.42
CA PHE A 275 31.13 -18.71 11.48
C PHE A 275 30.08 -17.64 11.74
N THR A 276 28.78 -18.02 11.78
CA THR A 276 27.68 -17.11 12.07
C THR A 276 26.75 -17.76 13.08
N MET A 277 26.32 -16.99 14.06
CA MET A 277 25.31 -17.40 15.06
C MET A 277 24.29 -16.27 15.24
N ARG A 278 23.02 -16.64 15.44
CA ARG A 278 21.93 -15.72 15.76
C ARG A 278 20.96 -16.38 16.71
N ALA A 279 20.48 -15.62 17.66
CA ALA A 279 19.39 -15.99 18.55
C ALA A 279 18.32 -14.91 18.48
N ASP A 280 17.07 -15.34 18.30
CA ASP A 280 15.88 -14.50 18.20
C ASP A 280 14.93 -14.85 19.34
N GLY A 281 14.28 -13.80 19.93
CA GLY A 281 13.33 -13.94 21.02
C GLY A 281 12.25 -12.86 21.04
#